data_01ebab5780cadc61cba06028eb1238ef
#
_entry.id   01ebab5780cadc61cba06028eb1238ef
#
_cell.length_a   1.000
_cell.length_b   1.000
_cell.length_c   1.000
_cell.angle_alpha   90.00
_cell.angle_beta   90.00
_cell.angle_gamma   90.00
#
_symmetry.space_group_name_H-M   'P 1'
#
loop_
_entity.id
_entity.type
_entity.pdbx_description
1 polymer ?
#
loop_
_entity_poly.entity_id
_entity_poly.type
_entity_poly.pdbx_seq_one_letter_code
_entity_poly.pdbx_strand_id
1 'polypeptide(L)'
;MINLDNIFHLFSPNDDLEGIDNGKVHIDFKNTPIYWVGMYKKLILNHINFNKKIMKFFQKSNKDLDLNDVKEAGEFVTYNKAWSYIKKIDLNNKDHKKGINTYADKYLDTSLKLGINFFIETEEYEKCAHLQKILNYLSE
;
A
#
# COMPACT_ATOMS: atom_id res chain seq x y z
N MET A 1 21.92 -6.34 -13.54
CA MET A 1 21.89 -6.54 -12.09
C MET A 1 20.88 -5.60 -11.46
N ILE A 2 19.97 -6.11 -10.69
CA ILE A 2 18.95 -5.28 -10.02
C ILE A 2 19.64 -4.53 -8.88
N ASN A 3 19.54 -3.22 -8.89
CA ASN A 3 20.05 -2.41 -7.79
C ASN A 3 18.99 -2.43 -6.68
N LEU A 4 19.32 -3.06 -5.56
CA LEU A 4 18.42 -3.18 -4.41
C LEU A 4 18.02 -1.82 -3.86
N ASP A 5 18.92 -0.82 -3.94
CA ASP A 5 18.59 0.54 -3.49
C ASP A 5 17.45 1.15 -4.31
N ASN A 6 17.42 0.88 -5.62
CA ASN A 6 16.33 1.34 -6.48
C ASN A 6 15.01 0.63 -6.16
N ILE A 7 15.06 -0.63 -5.74
CA ILE A 7 13.87 -1.38 -5.33
C ILE A 7 13.32 -0.80 -4.03
N PHE A 8 14.17 -0.55 -3.04
CA PHE A 8 13.76 0.06 -1.79
C PHE A 8 13.22 1.46 -1.99
N HIS A 9 13.76 2.19 -2.97
CA HIS A 9 13.27 3.51 -3.33
C HIS A 9 11.82 3.49 -3.79
N LEU A 10 11.40 2.44 -4.51
CA LEU A 10 10.01 2.26 -4.92
C LEU A 10 9.07 2.06 -3.74
N PHE A 11 9.58 1.55 -2.63
CA PHE A 11 8.82 1.33 -1.40
C PHE A 11 8.95 2.49 -0.41
N SER A 12 9.83 3.45 -0.67
CA SER A 12 10.01 4.60 0.21
C SER A 12 9.06 5.72 -0.20
N PRO A 13 8.13 6.10 0.67
CA PRO A 13 7.19 7.18 0.34
C PRO A 13 7.76 8.57 0.59
N ASN A 14 9.02 8.69 1.00
CA ASN A 14 9.50 9.92 1.60
C ASN A 14 10.12 10.91 0.63
N ASP A 15 10.52 10.48 -0.57
CA ASP A 15 11.32 11.32 -1.45
C ASP A 15 10.56 12.50 -2.01
N ASP A 16 9.29 12.29 -2.36
CA ASP A 16 8.46 13.35 -2.93
C ASP A 16 7.98 14.36 -1.88
N LEU A 17 7.97 13.95 -0.61
CA LEU A 17 7.44 14.75 0.48
C LEU A 17 8.53 15.57 1.21
N GLU A 18 9.76 15.10 1.22
CA GLU A 18 10.87 15.81 1.85
C GLU A 18 11.16 17.15 1.16
N GLY A 19 10.93 17.23 -0.15
CA GLY A 19 11.10 18.47 -0.90
C GLY A 19 10.01 19.51 -0.66
N ILE A 20 8.88 19.10 -0.09
CA ILE A 20 7.74 19.98 0.18
C ILE A 20 7.84 20.62 1.57
N ASP A 21 8.40 19.89 2.51
CA ASP A 21 8.60 20.41 3.88
C ASP A 21 9.87 21.23 3.93
N ASN A 22 9.72 22.53 3.76
CA ASN A 22 10.83 23.48 3.88
C ASN A 22 10.91 24.11 5.28
N GLY A 23 10.29 23.50 6.28
CA GLY A 23 10.33 23.96 7.67
C GLY A 23 9.45 25.14 7.99
N LYS A 24 8.67 25.62 7.02
CA LYS A 24 7.80 26.79 7.23
C LYS A 24 6.38 26.43 7.65
N VAL A 25 5.96 25.20 7.40
CA VAL A 25 4.62 24.73 7.77
C VAL A 25 4.78 23.46 8.57
N HIS A 26 4.45 23.52 9.85
CA HIS A 26 4.52 22.38 10.76
C HIS A 26 3.23 21.57 10.75
N ILE A 27 2.67 21.32 9.57
CA ILE A 27 1.65 20.31 9.47
C ILE A 27 2.38 18.99 9.36
N ASP A 28 2.20 18.13 10.35
CA ASP A 28 2.68 16.77 10.26
C ASP A 28 1.78 16.02 9.30
N PHE A 29 2.04 16.22 8.01
CA PHE A 29 1.26 15.65 6.93
C PHE A 29 1.22 14.11 7.03
N LYS A 30 2.32 13.52 7.50
CA LYS A 30 2.43 12.07 7.66
C LYS A 30 1.50 11.51 8.75
N ASN A 31 0.94 12.38 9.59
CA ASN A 31 0.02 11.97 10.64
C ASN A 31 -1.42 12.39 10.31
N THR A 32 -1.79 12.35 9.04
CA THR A 32 -3.13 12.71 8.59
C THR A 32 -3.82 11.52 7.91
N PRO A 33 -5.15 11.42 7.99
CA PRO A 33 -5.90 10.36 7.31
C PRO A 33 -5.71 10.35 5.80
N ILE A 34 -5.58 11.52 5.19
CA ILE A 34 -5.31 11.64 3.75
C ILE A 34 -4.00 10.91 3.40
N TYR A 35 -2.97 11.13 4.20
CA TYR A 35 -1.67 10.48 3.98
C TYR A 35 -1.79 8.96 4.14
N TRP A 36 -2.46 8.50 5.21
CA TRP A 36 -2.57 7.06 5.47
C TRP A 36 -3.30 6.31 4.36
N VAL A 37 -4.42 6.84 3.91
CA VAL A 37 -5.20 6.23 2.82
C VAL A 37 -4.41 6.28 1.52
N GLY A 38 -3.80 7.42 1.22
CA GLY A 38 -2.99 7.58 0.02
C GLY A 38 -1.80 6.64 -0.01
N MET A 39 -1.13 6.45 1.13
CA MET A 39 0.02 5.53 1.22
C MET A 39 -0.41 4.08 1.06
N TYR A 40 -1.52 3.68 1.68
CA TYR A 40 -2.05 2.33 1.49
C TYR A 40 -2.29 2.05 0.00
N LYS A 41 -3.03 2.94 -0.65
CA LYS A 41 -3.37 2.81 -2.08
C LYS A 41 -2.11 2.75 -2.94
N LYS A 42 -1.19 3.68 -2.73
CA LYS A 42 0.05 3.79 -3.51
C LYS A 42 0.92 2.54 -3.39
N LEU A 43 1.09 2.03 -2.18
CA LEU A 43 1.94 0.86 -1.94
C LEU A 43 1.39 -0.38 -2.66
N ILE A 44 0.09 -0.62 -2.54
CA ILE A 44 -0.54 -1.79 -3.17
C ILE A 44 -0.45 -1.69 -4.70
N LEU A 45 -0.77 -0.55 -5.28
CA LEU A 45 -0.76 -0.37 -6.73
C LEU A 45 0.67 -0.43 -7.28
N ASN A 46 1.63 0.17 -6.60
CA ASN A 46 3.03 0.08 -7.01
C ASN A 46 3.55 -1.34 -6.96
N HIS A 47 3.12 -2.12 -5.97
CA HIS A 47 3.52 -3.52 -5.85
C HIS A 47 3.03 -4.35 -7.04
N ILE A 48 1.80 -4.12 -7.51
CA ILE A 48 1.27 -4.81 -8.69
C ILE A 48 2.15 -4.53 -9.90
N ASN A 49 2.50 -3.27 -10.13
CA ASN A 49 3.35 -2.87 -11.25
C ASN A 49 4.77 -3.43 -11.12
N PHE A 50 5.31 -3.42 -9.92
CA PHE A 50 6.61 -4.00 -9.62
C PHE A 50 6.64 -5.50 -9.93
N ASN A 51 5.63 -6.25 -9.51
CA ASN A 51 5.54 -7.67 -9.78
C ASN A 51 5.52 -7.96 -11.29
N LYS A 52 4.77 -7.19 -12.06
CA LYS A 52 4.73 -7.35 -13.51
C LYS A 52 6.11 -7.15 -14.13
N LYS A 53 6.86 -6.16 -13.69
CA LYS A 53 8.20 -5.88 -14.18
C LYS A 53 9.19 -6.98 -13.80
N ILE A 54 9.13 -7.46 -12.58
CA ILE A 54 9.98 -8.53 -12.07
C ILE A 54 9.71 -9.83 -12.84
N MET A 55 8.45 -10.17 -13.06
CA MET A 55 8.08 -11.36 -13.80
C MET A 55 8.62 -11.32 -15.23
N LYS A 56 8.49 -10.18 -15.92
CA LYS A 56 9.03 -10.03 -17.27
C LYS A 56 10.56 -10.14 -17.29
N PHE A 57 11.23 -9.55 -16.31
CA PHE A 57 12.68 -9.60 -16.22
C PHE A 57 13.18 -11.05 -16.06
N PHE A 58 12.57 -11.81 -15.14
CA PHE A 58 12.99 -13.18 -14.87
C PHE A 58 12.63 -14.15 -15.99
N GLN A 59 11.55 -13.93 -16.71
CA GLN A 59 11.21 -14.73 -17.89
C GLN A 59 12.29 -14.63 -18.99
N LYS A 60 12.94 -13.47 -19.09
CA LYS A 60 13.99 -13.25 -20.07
C LYS A 60 15.35 -13.79 -19.67
N SER A 61 15.60 -13.97 -18.38
CA SER A 61 16.94 -14.28 -17.88
C SER A 61 17.23 -15.78 -17.69
N ASN A 62 16.25 -16.64 -17.84
CA ASN A 62 16.40 -18.11 -17.70
C ASN A 62 17.14 -18.56 -16.46
N LYS A 63 17.02 -17.82 -15.37
CA LYS A 63 17.69 -18.18 -14.11
C LYS A 63 16.77 -19.01 -13.24
N ASP A 64 17.36 -19.98 -12.55
CA ASP A 64 16.70 -20.83 -11.58
C ASP A 64 16.39 -20.07 -10.29
N LEU A 65 15.68 -18.96 -10.41
CA LEU A 65 15.18 -18.23 -9.25
C LEU A 65 13.75 -18.65 -8.98
N ASP A 66 13.47 -18.97 -7.74
CA ASP A 66 12.10 -19.26 -7.36
C ASP A 66 11.32 -17.94 -7.31
N LEU A 67 10.62 -17.64 -8.39
CA LEU A 67 9.82 -16.44 -8.54
C LEU A 67 8.71 -16.34 -7.49
N ASN A 68 8.21 -17.50 -7.04
CA ASN A 68 7.19 -17.54 -6.02
C ASN A 68 7.71 -17.01 -4.68
N ASP A 69 8.94 -17.38 -4.29
CA ASP A 69 9.56 -16.89 -3.06
C ASP A 69 9.78 -15.38 -3.12
N VAL A 70 10.25 -14.86 -4.25
CA VAL A 70 10.44 -13.42 -4.44
C VAL A 70 9.11 -12.68 -4.35
N LYS A 71 8.09 -13.22 -5.00
CA LYS A 71 6.74 -12.64 -4.98
C LYS A 71 6.15 -12.63 -3.57
N GLU A 72 6.24 -13.75 -2.86
CA GLU A 72 5.72 -13.87 -1.49
C GLU A 72 6.43 -12.90 -0.54
N ALA A 73 7.75 -12.79 -0.64
CA ALA A 73 8.51 -11.85 0.18
C ALA A 73 8.08 -10.41 -0.09
N GLY A 74 7.92 -10.05 -1.35
CA GLY A 74 7.45 -8.72 -1.74
C GLY A 74 6.04 -8.42 -1.24
N GLU A 75 5.14 -9.38 -1.35
CA GLU A 75 3.78 -9.25 -0.83
C GLU A 75 3.76 -9.06 0.68
N PHE A 76 4.53 -9.86 1.40
CA PHE A 76 4.62 -9.76 2.85
C PHE A 76 5.05 -8.37 3.28
N VAL A 77 6.12 -7.84 2.71
CA VAL A 77 6.65 -6.52 3.06
C VAL A 77 5.63 -5.43 2.70
N THR A 78 5.07 -5.49 1.50
CA THR A 78 4.18 -4.45 0.98
C THR A 78 2.87 -4.37 1.76
N TYR A 79 2.20 -5.51 1.94
CA TYR A 79 0.90 -5.52 2.61
C TYR A 79 1.01 -5.19 4.09
N ASN A 80 2.08 -5.61 4.74
CA ASN A 80 2.30 -5.25 6.15
C ASN A 80 2.66 -3.78 6.30
N LYS A 81 3.43 -3.22 5.37
CA LYS A 81 3.71 -1.78 5.37
C LYS A 81 2.43 -0.97 5.11
N ALA A 82 1.66 -1.38 4.12
CA ALA A 82 0.38 -0.73 3.81
C ALA A 82 -0.58 -0.78 5.01
N TRP A 83 -0.64 -1.92 5.67
CA TRP A 83 -1.45 -2.07 6.88
C TRP A 83 -1.06 -1.09 7.97
N SER A 84 0.24 -0.82 8.14
CA SER A 84 0.72 0.12 9.17
C SER A 84 0.12 1.52 9.01
N TYR A 85 -0.29 1.88 7.81
CA TYR A 85 -0.97 3.15 7.55
C TYR A 85 -2.48 3.04 7.73
N ILE A 86 -3.11 2.09 7.03
CA ILE A 86 -4.58 2.02 6.97
C ILE A 86 -5.21 1.61 8.30
N LYS A 87 -4.46 0.93 9.18
CA LYS A 87 -4.96 0.52 10.50
C LYS A 87 -5.37 1.69 11.38
N LYS A 88 -4.82 2.87 11.12
CA LYS A 88 -5.09 4.08 11.89
C LYS A 88 -6.43 4.72 11.56
N ILE A 89 -7.07 4.31 10.49
CA ILE A 89 -8.35 4.86 10.05
C ILE A 89 -9.47 4.42 11.00
N ASP A 90 -10.23 5.39 11.48
CA ASP A 90 -11.39 5.20 12.34
C ASP A 90 -12.62 5.76 11.64
N LEU A 91 -13.55 4.89 11.28
CA LEU A 91 -14.77 5.28 10.56
C LEU A 91 -15.75 6.09 11.42
N ASN A 92 -15.52 6.20 12.72
CA ASN A 92 -16.30 7.08 13.58
C ASN A 92 -15.79 8.52 13.57
N ASN A 93 -14.66 8.77 12.94
CA ASN A 93 -14.03 10.09 12.86
C ASN A 93 -14.33 10.73 11.50
N LYS A 94 -14.90 11.94 11.53
CA LYS A 94 -15.29 12.65 10.31
C LYS A 94 -14.10 13.01 9.43
N ASP A 95 -12.98 13.38 10.03
CA ASP A 95 -11.77 13.73 9.28
C ASP A 95 -11.17 12.51 8.58
N HIS A 96 -11.25 11.35 9.22
CA HIS A 96 -10.82 10.09 8.61
C HIS A 96 -11.68 9.75 7.40
N LYS A 97 -12.99 9.95 7.50
CA LYS A 97 -13.91 9.73 6.38
C LYS A 97 -13.58 10.64 5.19
N LYS A 98 -13.25 11.90 5.46
CA LYS A 98 -12.82 12.84 4.41
C LYS A 98 -11.54 12.34 3.72
N GLY A 99 -10.61 11.79 4.48
CA GLY A 99 -9.39 11.22 3.92
C GLY A 99 -9.67 10.06 2.99
N ILE A 100 -10.59 9.18 3.37
CA ILE A 100 -11.03 8.08 2.52
C ILE A 100 -11.67 8.62 1.24
N ASN A 101 -12.59 9.58 1.38
CA ASN A 101 -13.34 10.13 0.24
C ASN A 101 -12.41 10.83 -0.76
N THR A 102 -11.31 11.42 -0.31
CA THR A 102 -10.33 12.07 -1.17
C THR A 102 -9.74 11.10 -2.19
N TYR A 103 -9.52 9.85 -1.80
CA TYR A 103 -8.94 8.83 -2.67
C TYR A 103 -9.94 7.79 -3.15
N ALA A 104 -11.24 8.04 -2.92
CA ALA A 104 -12.30 7.09 -3.27
C ALA A 104 -12.43 6.98 -4.79
N ASP A 105 -11.97 5.86 -5.34
CA ASP A 105 -12.10 5.50 -6.75
C ASP A 105 -12.00 3.98 -6.88
N LYS A 106 -12.07 3.49 -8.13
CA LYS A 106 -11.95 2.06 -8.39
C LYS A 106 -10.61 1.47 -7.96
N TYR A 107 -9.54 2.29 -7.93
CA TYR A 107 -8.21 1.81 -7.55
C TYR A 107 -8.09 1.62 -6.04
N LEU A 108 -8.71 2.49 -5.25
CA LEU A 108 -8.79 2.29 -3.81
C LEU A 108 -9.63 1.04 -3.50
N ASP A 109 -10.76 0.89 -4.15
CA ASP A 109 -11.62 -0.30 -4.03
C ASP A 109 -10.81 -1.57 -4.30
N THR A 110 -10.08 -1.60 -5.42
CA THR A 110 -9.24 -2.74 -5.80
C THR A 110 -8.16 -2.99 -4.76
N SER A 111 -7.49 -1.95 -4.27
CA SER A 111 -6.42 -2.11 -3.28
C SER A 111 -6.94 -2.67 -1.96
N LEU A 112 -8.14 -2.29 -1.55
CA LEU A 112 -8.76 -2.83 -0.35
C LEU A 112 -9.10 -4.31 -0.52
N LYS A 113 -9.65 -4.69 -1.66
CA LYS A 113 -9.96 -6.09 -1.96
C LYS A 113 -8.71 -6.96 -1.99
N LEU A 114 -7.63 -6.47 -2.58
CA LEU A 114 -6.36 -7.18 -2.61
C LEU A 114 -5.78 -7.36 -1.20
N GLY A 115 -5.85 -6.35 -0.37
CA GLY A 115 -5.42 -6.44 1.02
C GLY A 115 -6.22 -7.48 1.79
N ILE A 116 -7.54 -7.49 1.61
CA ILE A 116 -8.42 -8.49 2.25
C ILE A 116 -7.98 -9.90 1.82
N ASN A 117 -7.78 -10.12 0.53
CA ASN A 117 -7.37 -11.43 0.03
C ASN A 117 -6.03 -11.87 0.61
N PHE A 118 -5.07 -10.97 0.70
CA PHE A 118 -3.77 -11.26 1.30
C PHE A 118 -3.90 -11.67 2.77
N PHE A 119 -4.68 -10.91 3.54
CA PHE A 119 -4.82 -11.19 4.96
C PHE A 119 -5.72 -12.39 5.25
N ILE A 120 -6.60 -12.78 4.33
CA ILE A 120 -7.31 -14.07 4.42
C ILE A 120 -6.30 -15.21 4.29
N GLU A 121 -5.41 -15.15 3.30
CA GLU A 121 -4.40 -16.19 3.07
C GLU A 121 -3.45 -16.33 4.25
N THR A 122 -3.13 -15.23 4.93
CA THR A 122 -2.27 -15.24 6.11
C THR A 122 -3.05 -15.43 7.41
N GLU A 123 -4.35 -15.66 7.34
CA GLU A 123 -5.24 -15.91 8.48
C GLU A 123 -5.29 -14.74 9.49
N GLU A 124 -5.10 -13.53 8.99
CA GLU A 124 -5.15 -12.32 9.81
C GLU A 124 -6.53 -11.65 9.67
N TYR A 125 -7.56 -12.32 10.18
CA TYR A 125 -8.96 -11.96 9.94
C TYR A 125 -9.38 -10.63 10.55
N GLU A 126 -8.73 -10.17 11.61
CA GLU A 126 -9.00 -8.85 12.19
C GLU A 126 -8.65 -7.74 11.20
N LYS A 127 -7.56 -7.93 10.46
CA LYS A 127 -7.16 -6.98 9.42
C LYS A 127 -8.16 -6.99 8.26
N CYS A 128 -8.64 -8.17 7.89
CA CYS A 128 -9.70 -8.31 6.88
C CYS A 128 -10.95 -7.56 7.28
N ALA A 129 -11.36 -7.69 8.54
CA ALA A 129 -12.57 -7.02 9.05
C ALA A 129 -12.44 -5.50 8.98
N HIS A 130 -11.27 -4.97 9.33
CA HIS A 130 -11.00 -3.53 9.26
C HIS A 130 -11.08 -3.01 7.82
N LEU A 131 -10.42 -3.70 6.90
CA LEU A 131 -10.44 -3.33 5.47
C LEU A 131 -11.85 -3.45 4.89
N GLN A 132 -12.57 -4.48 5.29
CA GLN A 132 -13.95 -4.69 4.82
C GLN A 132 -14.87 -3.57 5.27
N LYS A 133 -14.71 -3.05 6.49
CA LYS A 133 -15.48 -1.91 6.97
C LYS A 133 -15.25 -0.67 6.09
N ILE A 134 -14.01 -0.41 5.72
CA ILE A 134 -13.68 0.71 4.85
C ILE A 134 -14.30 0.49 3.46
N LEU A 135 -14.19 -0.72 2.94
CA LEU A 135 -14.78 -1.07 1.64
C LEU A 135 -16.29 -0.91 1.64
N ASN A 136 -16.94 -1.36 2.70
CA ASN A 136 -18.39 -1.21 2.86
C ASN A 136 -18.79 0.27 2.93
N TYR A 137 -18.02 1.09 3.62
CA TYR A 137 -18.24 2.54 3.68
C TYR A 137 -18.20 3.16 2.29
N LEU A 138 -17.26 2.73 1.45
CA LEU A 138 -17.14 3.25 0.08
C LEU A 138 -18.32 2.83 -0.82
N SER A 139 -18.99 1.74 -0.47
CA SER A 139 -20.13 1.20 -1.25
C SER A 139 -21.47 1.84 -0.88
N GLU A 140 -21.50 2.64 0.17
CA GLU A 140 -22.73 3.31 0.62
C GLU A 140 -23.13 4.47 -0.27
#